data_a0b86d616a57d4f62b62513eacd15b8f
#
_entry.id   a0b86d616a57d4f62b62513eacd15b8f
#
_cell.length_a   1.000
_cell.length_b   1.000
_cell.length_c   1.000
_cell.angle_alpha   90.00
_cell.angle_beta   90.00
_cell.angle_gamma   90.00
#
_symmetry.space_group_name_H-M   'P 1'
#
loop_
_entity.id
_entity.type
_entity.pdbx_description
1 polymer ?
#
loop_
_entity_poly.entity_id
_entity_poly.type
_entity_poly.pdbx_seq_one_letter_code
_entity_poly.pdbx_strand_id
1 'polypeptide(L)'
;MKNLFFTISGLRGIVGESFTPEIVLKISAHFGNLMGNGEIVIGQDTRKSSEMIKFSVISGLLSVGCNVVDIGIVPTPTILFAVHKKRANGGIGITASHNPPEWNALKFVGNDGTFLNERGIEILKEKLNKRPIYKRSEEIKKLLREEYIEKHIERIIEDEIFKGEKKFRVGIDGANGAASLAVPLLCERFGSQVFKINCDKFGEFEREPEPTKENLNSLKQLVINENLDIGFATDADGDRVVIVLKGGEILSEEYTLPLFINYMLSKIKEKRPVITNYSTSKMVDEIAKRFGAQVKRTKVGESFVVEKMKEENSILGGEGNGGVIYRNINFTRDSLIGIAGILCLLKEVGDSREFKKLVPNFYMRKIKIPYKKINFKKFIDKFKAKEIVEEDGILFNFDDGFLHIRKSNTEPIIRIIGEFREEKRLKEIFDEVKKLI
;
A
#
# COMPACT_ATOMS: atom_id res chain seq x y z
N MET A 1 -17.85 18.98 -7.43
CA MET A 1 -16.70 18.99 -8.35
C MET A 1 -16.58 17.61 -8.96
N LYS A 2 -16.63 17.51 -10.29
CA LYS A 2 -16.46 16.24 -11.00
C LYS A 2 -15.01 15.79 -10.84
N ASN A 3 -14.73 14.50 -10.57
CA ASN A 3 -13.39 13.94 -10.38
C ASN A 3 -12.60 14.38 -9.12
N LEU A 4 -13.25 14.90 -8.08
CA LEU A 4 -12.65 15.05 -6.76
C LEU A 4 -13.22 13.99 -5.82
N PHE A 5 -12.35 13.13 -5.31
CA PHE A 5 -12.73 12.02 -4.42
C PHE A 5 -12.16 12.27 -3.03
N PHE A 6 -13.03 12.31 -2.03
CA PHE A 6 -12.63 12.37 -0.64
C PHE A 6 -13.12 11.10 0.05
N THR A 7 -12.21 10.17 0.22
CA THR A 7 -12.47 8.82 0.72
C THR A 7 -11.51 8.51 1.88
N ILE A 8 -11.63 7.32 2.46
CA ILE A 8 -10.70 6.85 3.49
C ILE A 8 -9.23 6.83 3.05
N SER A 9 -8.97 6.84 1.74
CA SER A 9 -7.62 6.95 1.17
C SER A 9 -7.13 8.40 1.02
N GLY A 10 -7.85 9.39 1.57
CA GLY A 10 -7.54 10.81 1.50
C GLY A 10 -8.30 11.59 0.42
N LEU A 11 -7.82 12.77 0.10
CA LEU A 11 -8.36 13.66 -0.94
C LEU A 11 -7.57 13.48 -2.23
N ARG A 12 -8.23 13.11 -3.33
CA ARG A 12 -7.61 12.76 -4.61
C ARG A 12 -8.35 13.41 -5.77
N GLY A 13 -7.62 13.87 -6.80
CA GLY A 13 -8.23 14.44 -8.00
C GLY A 13 -7.25 14.66 -9.14
N ILE A 14 -7.76 15.17 -10.27
CA ILE A 14 -6.97 15.53 -11.45
C ILE A 14 -6.41 16.94 -11.21
N VAL A 15 -5.09 17.06 -11.31
CA VAL A 15 -4.37 18.31 -11.06
C VAL A 15 -4.76 19.36 -12.11
N GLY A 16 -5.05 20.58 -11.65
CA GLY A 16 -5.51 21.69 -12.49
C GLY A 16 -7.01 21.67 -12.82
N GLU A 17 -7.72 20.57 -12.60
CA GLU A 17 -9.17 20.48 -12.79
C GLU A 17 -9.92 20.47 -11.44
N SER A 18 -9.79 19.37 -10.71
CA SER A 18 -10.50 19.17 -9.44
C SER A 18 -9.57 19.21 -8.23
N PHE A 19 -8.28 19.04 -8.43
CA PHE A 19 -7.25 19.09 -7.40
C PHE A 19 -6.35 20.30 -7.64
N THR A 20 -6.75 21.44 -7.07
CA THR A 20 -6.12 22.76 -7.27
C THR A 20 -5.34 23.22 -6.02
N PRO A 21 -4.35 24.12 -6.17
CA PRO A 21 -3.60 24.69 -5.05
C PRO A 21 -4.49 25.26 -3.94
N GLU A 22 -5.61 25.91 -4.28
CA GLU A 22 -6.54 26.52 -3.31
C GLU A 22 -7.21 25.45 -2.44
N ILE A 23 -7.68 24.36 -3.07
CA ILE A 23 -8.30 23.22 -2.34
C ILE A 23 -7.27 22.60 -1.42
N VAL A 24 -6.05 22.36 -1.93
CA VAL A 24 -4.95 21.75 -1.18
C VAL A 24 -4.56 22.62 0.02
N LEU A 25 -4.35 23.93 -0.18
CA LEU A 25 -4.04 24.85 0.90
C LEU A 25 -5.14 24.82 1.98
N LYS A 26 -6.39 24.94 1.56
CA LYS A 26 -7.53 24.98 2.46
C LYS A 26 -7.70 23.73 3.30
N ILE A 27 -7.60 22.53 2.66
CA ILE A 27 -7.75 21.27 3.39
C ILE A 27 -6.56 21.01 4.31
N SER A 28 -5.34 21.40 3.91
CA SER A 28 -4.15 21.29 4.76
C SER A 28 -4.24 22.20 5.99
N ALA A 29 -4.79 23.40 5.84
CA ALA A 29 -5.07 24.29 6.97
C ALA A 29 -6.11 23.66 7.92
N HIS A 30 -7.18 23.06 7.40
CA HIS A 30 -8.13 22.34 8.24
C HIS A 30 -7.53 21.13 8.93
N PHE A 31 -6.65 20.39 8.25
CA PHE A 31 -5.92 19.28 8.87
C PHE A 31 -5.00 19.78 10.00
N GLY A 32 -4.26 20.87 9.79
CA GLY A 32 -3.44 21.50 10.85
C GLY A 32 -4.28 21.87 12.08
N ASN A 33 -5.44 22.50 11.87
CA ASN A 33 -6.37 22.82 12.96
C ASN A 33 -6.89 21.56 13.67
N LEU A 34 -7.17 20.47 12.92
CA LEU A 34 -7.62 19.20 13.49
C LEU A 34 -6.53 18.56 14.36
N MET A 35 -5.27 18.70 13.96
CA MET A 35 -4.10 18.18 14.68
C MET A 35 -3.60 19.12 15.79
N GLY A 36 -4.39 20.12 16.20
CA GLY A 36 -4.09 21.03 17.30
C GLY A 36 -2.96 22.02 17.01
N ASN A 37 -2.70 22.34 15.74
CA ASN A 37 -1.67 23.27 15.28
C ASN A 37 -0.26 22.90 15.78
N GLY A 38 0.00 21.62 15.89
CA GLY A 38 1.28 21.05 16.34
C GLY A 38 2.31 20.90 15.23
N GLU A 39 3.19 19.93 15.39
CA GLU A 39 4.18 19.56 14.38
C GLU A 39 3.58 18.59 13.36
N ILE A 40 3.72 18.90 12.07
CA ILE A 40 3.19 18.08 10.96
C ILE A 40 4.34 17.68 10.03
N VAL A 41 4.52 16.38 9.84
CA VAL A 41 5.46 15.82 8.87
C VAL A 41 4.82 15.81 7.49
N ILE A 42 5.56 16.24 6.47
CA ILE A 42 5.13 16.13 5.08
C ILE A 42 6.18 15.43 4.23
N GLY A 43 5.73 14.60 3.31
CA GLY A 43 6.56 13.94 2.30
C GLY A 43 5.80 13.80 1.00
N GLN A 44 6.53 13.56 -0.09
CA GLN A 44 5.92 13.48 -1.42
C GLN A 44 6.49 12.32 -2.24
N ASP A 45 5.72 11.90 -3.26
CA ASP A 45 6.24 11.07 -4.34
C ASP A 45 6.94 11.93 -5.42
N THR A 46 7.35 11.31 -6.50
CA THR A 46 8.11 11.93 -7.59
C THR A 46 7.27 12.63 -8.65
N ARG A 47 5.93 12.64 -8.54
CA ARG A 47 5.04 13.24 -9.57
C ARG A 47 5.43 14.69 -9.84
N LYS A 48 5.44 15.11 -11.12
CA LYS A 48 5.77 16.49 -11.52
C LYS A 48 4.94 17.57 -10.80
N SER A 49 3.70 17.21 -10.42
CA SER A 49 2.82 18.10 -9.67
C SER A 49 3.09 18.16 -8.17
N SER A 50 3.85 17.19 -7.60
CA SER A 50 3.98 17.02 -6.14
C SER A 50 4.68 18.22 -5.49
N GLU A 51 5.66 18.84 -6.13
CA GLU A 51 6.34 20.01 -5.57
C GLU A 51 5.42 21.23 -5.47
N MET A 52 4.64 21.54 -6.52
CA MET A 52 3.63 22.62 -6.49
C MET A 52 2.59 22.36 -5.37
N ILE A 53 2.11 21.14 -5.27
CA ILE A 53 1.16 20.73 -4.24
C ILE A 53 1.78 20.87 -2.84
N LYS A 54 3.05 20.48 -2.67
CA LYS A 54 3.79 20.61 -1.42
C LYS A 54 3.84 22.06 -0.92
N PHE A 55 4.11 23.01 -1.79
CA PHE A 55 4.07 24.44 -1.40
C PHE A 55 2.69 24.87 -0.91
N SER A 56 1.62 24.38 -1.52
CA SER A 56 0.26 24.66 -1.06
C SER A 56 -0.03 24.02 0.31
N VAL A 57 0.44 22.78 0.54
CA VAL A 57 0.35 22.09 1.83
C VAL A 57 1.11 22.88 2.92
N ILE A 58 2.36 23.26 2.64
CA ILE A 58 3.20 24.04 3.57
C ILE A 58 2.51 25.36 3.93
N SER A 59 2.04 26.12 2.92
CA SER A 59 1.35 27.39 3.15
C SER A 59 0.09 27.20 4.00
N GLY A 60 -0.71 26.18 3.71
CA GLY A 60 -1.90 25.86 4.49
C GLY A 60 -1.58 25.55 5.95
N LEU A 61 -0.59 24.72 6.22
CA LEU A 61 -0.18 24.33 7.57
C LEU A 61 0.43 25.48 8.36
N LEU A 62 1.34 26.23 7.76
CA LEU A 62 1.96 27.42 8.40
C LEU A 62 0.92 28.47 8.72
N SER A 63 -0.08 28.72 7.84
CA SER A 63 -1.12 29.74 8.03
C SER A 63 -2.00 29.50 9.27
N VAL A 64 -2.00 28.29 9.80
CA VAL A 64 -2.74 27.92 11.02
C VAL A 64 -1.81 27.69 12.22
N GLY A 65 -0.51 28.01 12.09
CA GLY A 65 0.47 27.92 13.19
C GLY A 65 0.97 26.50 13.47
N CYS A 66 1.08 25.65 12.45
CA CYS A 66 1.79 24.37 12.58
C CYS A 66 3.31 24.57 12.37
N ASN A 67 4.14 23.78 13.08
CA ASN A 67 5.49 23.50 12.61
C ASN A 67 5.39 22.48 11.47
N VAL A 68 6.10 22.72 10.38
CA VAL A 68 6.12 21.79 9.23
C VAL A 68 7.50 21.17 9.12
N VAL A 69 7.55 19.84 9.04
CA VAL A 69 8.78 19.07 8.81
C VAL A 69 8.68 18.44 7.43
N ASP A 70 9.37 19.02 6.45
CA ASP A 70 9.48 18.50 5.08
C ASP A 70 10.59 17.43 5.06
N ILE A 71 10.22 16.19 4.78
CA ILE A 71 11.15 15.07 4.64
C ILE A 71 11.43 14.71 3.17
N GLY A 72 10.99 15.54 2.23
CA GLY A 72 11.31 15.44 0.81
C GLY A 72 10.59 14.33 0.06
N ILE A 73 11.28 13.77 -0.94
CA ILE A 73 10.79 12.64 -1.74
C ILE A 73 11.10 11.36 -0.96
N VAL A 74 10.05 10.70 -0.48
CA VAL A 74 10.15 9.48 0.32
C VAL A 74 8.99 8.53 0.04
N PRO A 75 9.16 7.21 0.20
CA PRO A 75 8.04 6.28 0.21
C PRO A 75 6.98 6.68 1.24
N THR A 76 5.71 6.44 0.91
CA THR A 76 4.59 6.69 1.83
C THR A 76 4.82 6.08 3.22
N PRO A 77 5.27 4.81 3.37
CA PRO A 77 5.54 4.24 4.69
C PRO A 77 6.60 5.02 5.49
N THR A 78 7.57 5.65 4.83
CA THR A 78 8.58 6.48 5.51
C THR A 78 7.95 7.73 6.16
N ILE A 79 6.86 8.27 5.58
CA ILE A 79 6.13 9.39 6.18
C ILE A 79 5.48 8.97 7.50
N LEU A 80 4.78 7.83 7.50
CA LEU A 80 4.11 7.30 8.70
C LEU A 80 5.13 6.94 9.77
N PHE A 81 6.24 6.29 9.38
CA PHE A 81 7.37 6.03 10.25
C PHE A 81 7.93 7.32 10.88
N ALA A 82 8.12 8.39 10.10
CA ALA A 82 8.62 9.67 10.60
C ALA A 82 7.65 10.31 11.60
N VAL A 83 6.33 10.30 11.34
CA VAL A 83 5.30 10.78 12.28
C VAL A 83 5.41 10.05 13.61
N HIS A 84 5.45 8.72 13.57
CA HIS A 84 5.55 7.89 14.77
C HIS A 84 6.88 8.13 15.51
N LYS A 85 8.01 8.10 14.81
CA LYS A 85 9.36 8.26 15.39
C LYS A 85 9.56 9.63 16.05
N LYS A 86 9.04 10.70 15.45
CA LYS A 86 9.07 12.07 16.00
C LYS A 86 8.02 12.33 17.08
N ARG A 87 6.99 11.47 17.18
CA ARG A 87 5.78 11.76 17.95
C ARG A 87 5.12 13.07 17.49
N ALA A 88 5.13 13.30 16.17
CA ALA A 88 4.51 14.47 15.57
C ALA A 88 2.98 14.42 15.74
N ASN A 89 2.32 15.58 15.68
CA ASN A 89 0.87 15.64 15.80
C ASN A 89 0.12 15.01 14.61
N GLY A 90 0.79 14.87 13.46
CA GLY A 90 0.26 14.19 12.29
C GLY A 90 1.18 14.30 11.09
N GLY A 91 0.71 13.85 9.94
CA GLY A 91 1.46 13.95 8.69
C GLY A 91 0.58 14.05 7.46
N ILE A 92 1.16 14.52 6.35
CA ILE A 92 0.53 14.54 5.03
C ILE A 92 1.48 13.90 4.00
N GLY A 93 1.01 12.84 3.36
CA GLY A 93 1.65 12.27 2.17
C GLY A 93 1.06 12.86 0.90
N ILE A 94 1.92 13.36 0.00
CA ILE A 94 1.53 13.95 -1.28
C ILE A 94 1.81 12.92 -2.36
N THR A 95 0.79 12.13 -2.71
CA THR A 95 0.91 11.03 -3.69
C THR A 95 -0.45 10.48 -4.09
N ALA A 96 -0.61 10.15 -5.36
CA ALA A 96 -1.77 9.41 -5.85
C ALA A 96 -1.49 7.88 -6.02
N SER A 97 -0.40 7.36 -5.39
CA SER A 97 0.01 5.94 -5.48
C SER A 97 0.07 5.46 -6.94
N HIS A 98 -0.70 4.44 -7.28
CA HIS A 98 -0.73 3.80 -8.59
C HIS A 98 -1.56 4.52 -9.67
N ASN A 99 -2.17 5.68 -9.38
CA ASN A 99 -2.94 6.42 -10.39
C ASN A 99 -2.05 7.00 -11.50
N PRO A 100 -2.62 7.29 -12.68
CA PRO A 100 -1.92 7.94 -13.79
C PRO A 100 -1.26 9.29 -13.40
N PRO A 101 -0.32 9.81 -14.20
CA PRO A 101 0.50 10.99 -13.87
C PRO A 101 -0.28 12.28 -13.60
N GLU A 102 -1.43 12.47 -14.26
CA GLU A 102 -2.30 13.65 -14.10
C GLU A 102 -3.03 13.71 -12.76
N TRP A 103 -3.03 12.62 -11.99
CA TRP A 103 -3.62 12.58 -10.66
C TRP A 103 -2.62 12.95 -9.57
N ASN A 104 -3.11 13.60 -8.50
CA ASN A 104 -2.39 13.68 -7.25
C ASN A 104 -3.36 13.59 -6.06
N ALA A 105 -2.82 13.42 -4.85
CA ALA A 105 -3.65 13.27 -3.66
C ALA A 105 -2.94 13.72 -2.39
N LEU A 106 -3.73 13.96 -1.33
CA LEU A 106 -3.26 14.09 0.04
C LEU A 106 -3.73 12.90 0.85
N LYS A 107 -2.78 12.16 1.42
CA LYS A 107 -3.01 11.11 2.41
C LYS A 107 -2.76 11.68 3.79
N PHE A 108 -3.73 11.59 4.69
CA PHE A 108 -3.65 12.18 6.03
C PHE A 108 -3.27 11.14 7.07
N VAL A 109 -2.26 11.46 7.88
CA VAL A 109 -1.70 10.58 8.92
C VAL A 109 -1.98 11.18 10.29
N GLY A 110 -2.53 10.38 11.20
CA GLY A 110 -2.76 10.78 12.59
C GLY A 110 -1.48 10.76 13.45
N ASN A 111 -1.58 11.23 14.67
CA ASN A 111 -0.47 11.32 15.62
C ASN A 111 0.08 9.96 16.09
N ASP A 112 -0.63 8.89 15.82
CA ASP A 112 -0.21 7.51 16.09
C ASP A 112 0.59 6.88 14.94
N GLY A 113 0.88 7.64 13.87
CA GLY A 113 1.61 7.17 12.70
C GLY A 113 0.80 6.24 11.79
N THR A 114 -0.54 6.31 11.84
CA THR A 114 -1.44 5.57 10.94
C THR A 114 -2.30 6.52 10.13
N PHE A 115 -2.86 6.06 8.99
CA PHE A 115 -3.80 6.91 8.25
C PHE A 115 -5.03 7.24 9.10
N LEU A 116 -5.60 8.44 8.87
CA LEU A 116 -6.87 8.80 9.49
C LEU A 116 -7.95 7.78 9.14
N ASN A 117 -8.75 7.43 10.14
CA ASN A 117 -9.91 6.57 9.97
C ASN A 117 -11.11 7.30 9.32
N GLU A 118 -12.21 6.58 9.08
CA GLU A 118 -13.42 7.14 8.46
C GLU A 118 -13.89 8.42 9.18
N ARG A 119 -13.91 8.43 10.52
CA ARG A 119 -14.35 9.59 11.30
C ARG A 119 -13.46 10.82 11.09
N GLY A 120 -12.13 10.63 11.08
CA GLY A 120 -11.19 11.73 10.82
C GLY A 120 -11.34 12.30 9.42
N ILE A 121 -11.56 11.44 8.42
CA ILE A 121 -11.82 11.85 7.03
C ILE A 121 -13.15 12.58 6.90
N GLU A 122 -14.22 12.12 7.55
CA GLU A 122 -15.51 12.80 7.52
C GLU A 122 -15.44 14.21 8.12
N ILE A 123 -14.74 14.38 9.24
CA ILE A 123 -14.50 15.70 9.85
C ILE A 123 -13.81 16.64 8.86
N LEU A 124 -12.78 16.19 8.15
CA LEU A 124 -12.10 17.00 7.14
C LEU A 124 -13.01 17.32 5.96
N LYS A 125 -13.78 16.35 5.49
CA LYS A 125 -14.74 16.51 4.38
C LYS A 125 -15.81 17.57 4.69
N GLU A 126 -16.37 17.57 5.88
CA GLU A 126 -17.34 18.57 6.34
C GLU A 126 -16.76 19.98 6.41
N LYS A 127 -15.44 20.08 6.59
CA LYS A 127 -14.74 21.36 6.66
C LYS A 127 -14.33 21.92 5.30
N LEU A 128 -14.39 21.13 4.23
CA LEU A 128 -13.93 21.54 2.90
C LEU A 128 -14.53 22.86 2.41
N ASN A 129 -15.81 23.15 2.75
CA ASN A 129 -16.49 24.38 2.38
C ASN A 129 -16.43 25.48 3.48
N LYS A 130 -15.80 25.22 4.62
CA LYS A 130 -15.69 26.18 5.73
C LYS A 130 -14.37 26.96 5.63
N ARG A 131 -14.28 28.07 6.33
CA ARG A 131 -13.03 28.83 6.46
C ARG A 131 -12.16 28.23 7.56
N PRO A 132 -10.84 27.98 7.32
CA PRO A 132 -9.92 27.58 8.37
C PRO A 132 -9.74 28.68 9.43
N ILE A 133 -9.26 28.28 10.62
CA ILE A 133 -8.90 29.24 11.69
C ILE A 133 -7.44 29.63 11.48
N TYR A 134 -7.23 30.76 10.81
CA TYR A 134 -5.90 31.28 10.54
C TYR A 134 -5.29 31.99 11.76
N LYS A 135 -3.97 31.96 11.82
CA LYS A 135 -3.17 32.61 12.86
C LYS A 135 -2.65 33.98 12.42
N ARG A 136 -2.31 34.85 13.38
CA ARG A 136 -1.65 36.11 13.14
C ARG A 136 -0.16 35.89 12.86
N SER A 137 0.52 36.91 12.34
CA SER A 137 1.93 36.82 11.91
C SER A 137 2.88 36.35 13.00
N GLU A 138 2.67 36.77 14.24
CA GLU A 138 3.45 36.39 15.41
C GLU A 138 3.27 34.93 15.85
N GLU A 139 2.24 34.27 15.38
CA GLU A 139 1.92 32.86 15.67
C GLU A 139 2.37 31.91 14.56
N ILE A 140 2.92 32.46 13.45
CA ILE A 140 3.44 31.62 12.34
C ILE A 140 4.72 30.89 12.80
N LYS A 141 4.75 29.59 12.57
CA LYS A 141 5.86 28.74 12.99
C LYS A 141 6.83 28.44 11.84
N LYS A 142 7.69 27.44 12.02
CA LYS A 142 8.83 27.18 11.14
C LYS A 142 8.58 26.05 10.17
N LEU A 143 9.23 26.13 9.01
CA LEU A 143 9.47 25.03 8.09
C LEU A 143 10.87 24.45 8.39
N LEU A 144 10.94 23.16 8.70
CA LEU A 144 12.15 22.40 8.93
C LEU A 144 12.32 21.40 7.77
N ARG A 145 13.55 21.00 7.51
CA ARG A 145 13.87 19.91 6.55
C ARG A 145 14.68 18.85 7.25
N GLU A 146 14.26 17.60 7.09
CA GLU A 146 14.93 16.45 7.72
C GLU A 146 14.96 15.26 6.76
N GLU A 147 15.89 14.34 6.97
CA GLU A 147 15.99 13.10 6.19
C GLU A 147 15.53 11.90 7.02
N TYR A 148 14.73 11.02 6.41
CA TYR A 148 14.13 9.88 7.09
C TYR A 148 14.29 8.53 6.39
N ILE A 149 14.74 8.47 5.14
CA ILE A 149 14.95 7.20 4.41
C ILE A 149 15.97 6.34 5.17
N GLU A 150 17.13 6.90 5.49
CA GLU A 150 18.19 6.19 6.24
C GLU A 150 17.69 5.70 7.61
N LYS A 151 17.01 6.56 8.37
CA LYS A 151 16.48 6.20 9.69
C LYS A 151 15.46 5.06 9.63
N HIS A 152 14.65 5.01 8.55
CA HIS A 152 13.68 3.95 8.32
C HIS A 152 14.40 2.63 7.96
N ILE A 153 15.38 2.69 7.06
CA ILE A 153 16.20 1.54 6.68
C ILE A 153 16.96 0.99 7.89
N GLU A 154 17.59 1.86 8.69
CA GLU A 154 18.29 1.47 9.93
C GLU A 154 17.35 0.71 10.87
N ARG A 155 16.13 1.22 11.10
CA ARG A 155 15.15 0.54 11.95
C ARG A 155 14.80 -0.85 11.44
N ILE A 156 14.74 -1.05 10.10
CA ILE A 156 14.49 -2.37 9.49
C ILE A 156 15.70 -3.30 9.70
N ILE A 157 16.91 -2.83 9.42
CA ILE A 157 18.13 -3.63 9.49
C ILE A 157 18.46 -4.06 10.94
N GLU A 158 18.15 -3.20 11.91
CA GLU A 158 18.38 -3.45 13.34
C GLU A 158 17.37 -4.44 13.95
N ASP A 159 16.23 -4.69 13.28
CA ASP A 159 15.27 -5.65 13.77
C ASP A 159 15.83 -7.07 13.74
N GLU A 160 15.73 -7.80 14.87
CA GLU A 160 16.32 -9.13 15.04
C GLU A 160 15.88 -10.14 13.96
N ILE A 161 14.66 -9.98 13.43
CA ILE A 161 14.11 -10.88 12.38
C ILE A 161 14.83 -10.65 11.04
N PHE A 162 15.26 -9.41 10.78
CA PHE A 162 15.86 -9.03 9.49
C PHE A 162 17.39 -8.92 9.53
N LYS A 163 18.03 -9.16 10.68
CA LYS A 163 19.48 -9.05 10.83
C LYS A 163 20.29 -9.91 9.85
N GLY A 164 21.48 -9.41 9.54
CA GLY A 164 22.51 -10.09 8.80
C GLY A 164 22.51 -9.83 7.30
N GLU A 165 23.67 -10.11 6.69
CA GLU A 165 23.90 -9.87 5.26
C GLU A 165 23.03 -10.75 4.35
N LYS A 166 22.64 -10.19 3.20
CA LYS A 166 21.85 -10.83 2.14
C LYS A 166 22.52 -10.53 0.79
N LYS A 167 23.60 -11.28 0.51
CA LYS A 167 24.48 -11.08 -0.65
C LYS A 167 23.85 -11.72 -1.91
N PHE A 168 22.85 -11.04 -2.48
CA PHE A 168 22.19 -11.47 -3.69
C PHE A 168 22.39 -10.47 -4.83
N ARG A 169 22.19 -10.93 -6.06
CA ARG A 169 22.08 -10.08 -7.25
C ARG A 169 20.60 -9.72 -7.42
N VAL A 170 20.25 -8.47 -7.16
CA VAL A 170 18.86 -8.01 -7.04
C VAL A 170 18.53 -7.01 -8.14
N GLY A 171 17.48 -7.29 -8.92
CA GLY A 171 16.90 -6.34 -9.87
C GLY A 171 15.85 -5.47 -9.21
N ILE A 172 15.84 -4.16 -9.50
CA ILE A 172 14.86 -3.22 -8.92
C ILE A 172 14.24 -2.38 -10.04
N ASP A 173 12.92 -2.38 -10.08
CA ASP A 173 12.09 -1.46 -10.86
C ASP A 173 11.30 -0.56 -9.90
N GLY A 174 11.76 0.67 -9.73
CA GLY A 174 11.18 1.65 -8.82
C GLY A 174 10.03 2.48 -9.44
N ALA A 175 9.61 2.19 -10.68
CA ALA A 175 8.63 2.99 -11.42
C ALA A 175 8.99 4.49 -11.52
N ASN A 176 10.26 4.87 -11.41
CA ASN A 176 10.72 6.25 -11.23
C ASN A 176 9.98 6.99 -10.09
N GLY A 177 9.46 6.24 -9.12
CA GLY A 177 8.72 6.68 -7.95
C GLY A 177 9.60 6.90 -6.72
N ALA A 178 8.97 7.18 -5.58
CA ALA A 178 9.68 7.48 -4.33
C ALA A 178 10.51 6.29 -3.79
N ALA A 179 10.08 5.05 -4.07
CA ALA A 179 10.81 3.84 -3.69
C ALA A 179 12.15 3.68 -4.44
N SER A 180 12.33 4.37 -5.58
CA SER A 180 13.59 4.37 -6.36
C SER A 180 14.80 4.86 -5.57
N LEU A 181 14.59 5.64 -4.51
CA LEU A 181 15.64 6.10 -3.60
C LEU A 181 15.89 5.09 -2.46
N ALA A 182 14.84 4.55 -1.89
CA ALA A 182 14.90 3.78 -0.65
C ALA A 182 15.19 2.29 -0.87
N VAL A 183 14.59 1.67 -1.91
CA VAL A 183 14.74 0.22 -2.13
C VAL A 183 16.15 -0.19 -2.55
N PRO A 184 16.82 0.51 -3.50
CA PRO A 184 18.22 0.21 -3.79
C PRO A 184 19.11 0.31 -2.57
N LEU A 185 18.96 1.40 -1.79
CA LEU A 185 19.74 1.65 -0.59
C LEU A 185 19.53 0.55 0.47
N LEU A 186 18.29 0.11 0.71
CA LEU A 186 17.99 -1.02 1.59
C LEU A 186 18.73 -2.29 1.16
N CYS A 187 18.67 -2.64 -0.12
CA CYS A 187 19.32 -3.85 -0.65
C CYS A 187 20.85 -3.76 -0.55
N GLU A 188 21.44 -2.60 -0.85
CA GLU A 188 22.87 -2.35 -0.72
C GLU A 188 23.32 -2.42 0.76
N ARG A 189 22.53 -1.86 1.70
CA ARG A 189 22.79 -1.95 3.15
C ARG A 189 22.71 -3.39 3.68
N PHE A 190 21.94 -4.26 3.03
CA PHE A 190 21.98 -5.70 3.29
C PHE A 190 23.15 -6.44 2.63
N GLY A 191 23.97 -5.77 1.82
CA GLY A 191 25.12 -6.32 1.13
C GLY A 191 24.82 -6.92 -0.25
N SER A 192 23.64 -6.68 -0.81
CA SER A 192 23.27 -7.14 -2.15
C SER A 192 23.88 -6.27 -3.25
N GLN A 193 24.18 -6.88 -4.40
CA GLN A 193 24.50 -6.17 -5.63
C GLN A 193 23.21 -5.79 -6.34
N VAL A 194 23.00 -4.49 -6.59
CA VAL A 194 21.75 -3.94 -7.11
C VAL A 194 21.87 -3.56 -8.57
N PHE A 195 20.86 -3.95 -9.36
CA PHE A 195 20.66 -3.62 -10.78
C PHE A 195 19.33 -2.86 -10.90
N LYS A 196 19.39 -1.61 -11.38
CA LYS A 196 18.26 -0.68 -11.37
C LYS A 196 17.70 -0.42 -12.75
N ILE A 197 16.37 -0.37 -12.86
CA ILE A 197 15.64 0.23 -13.97
C ILE A 197 14.54 1.11 -13.41
N ASN A 198 14.15 2.15 -14.15
CA ASN A 198 13.11 3.10 -13.72
C ASN A 198 13.37 3.65 -12.30
N CYS A 199 14.61 4.10 -12.04
CA CYS A 199 15.04 4.64 -10.74
C CYS A 199 15.77 5.99 -10.83
N ASP A 200 15.82 6.64 -11.99
CA ASP A 200 16.65 7.81 -12.26
C ASP A 200 15.89 9.01 -12.85
N LYS A 201 14.74 8.78 -13.48
CA LYS A 201 13.91 9.81 -14.12
C LYS A 201 12.67 10.11 -13.29
N PHE A 202 12.86 10.71 -12.15
CA PHE A 202 11.75 10.95 -11.19
C PHE A 202 10.57 11.68 -11.82
N GLY A 203 9.38 11.09 -11.65
CA GLY A 203 8.11 11.60 -12.16
C GLY A 203 7.84 11.31 -13.65
N GLU A 204 8.73 10.62 -14.34
CA GLU A 204 8.52 10.08 -15.69
C GLU A 204 8.23 8.59 -15.59
N PHE A 205 6.96 8.24 -15.46
CA PHE A 205 6.54 6.84 -15.35
C PHE A 205 6.67 6.16 -16.73
N GLU A 206 7.74 5.39 -16.95
CA GLU A 206 7.96 4.62 -18.20
C GLU A 206 7.05 3.39 -18.29
N ARG A 207 6.42 3.00 -17.19
CA ARG A 207 5.33 2.04 -17.11
C ARG A 207 4.20 2.58 -16.25
N GLU A 208 3.02 1.97 -16.31
CA GLU A 208 1.99 2.27 -15.33
C GLU A 208 2.52 2.04 -13.91
N PRO A 209 2.26 2.96 -12.96
CA PRO A 209 2.80 2.87 -11.60
C PRO A 209 2.34 1.61 -10.83
N GLU A 210 1.19 1.02 -11.17
CA GLU A 210 0.76 -0.24 -10.56
C GLU A 210 1.64 -1.40 -11.05
N PRO A 211 2.34 -2.14 -10.17
CA PRO A 211 3.23 -3.22 -10.57
C PRO A 211 2.41 -4.50 -10.86
N THR A 212 1.78 -4.55 -12.03
CA THR A 212 1.06 -5.74 -12.51
C THR A 212 1.96 -6.57 -13.42
N LYS A 213 1.62 -7.84 -13.59
CA LYS A 213 2.40 -8.77 -14.43
C LYS A 213 2.63 -8.25 -15.85
N GLU A 214 1.64 -7.54 -16.40
CA GLU A 214 1.67 -6.97 -17.75
C GLU A 214 2.69 -5.84 -17.89
N ASN A 215 2.97 -5.12 -16.80
CA ASN A 215 3.81 -3.92 -16.77
C ASN A 215 5.29 -4.22 -16.45
N LEU A 216 5.65 -5.47 -16.12
CA LEU A 216 6.97 -5.81 -15.58
C LEU A 216 7.90 -6.54 -16.57
N ASN A 217 7.63 -6.44 -17.86
CA ASN A 217 8.46 -7.14 -18.86
C ASN A 217 9.92 -6.66 -18.85
N SER A 218 10.17 -5.38 -18.64
CA SER A 218 11.54 -4.83 -18.56
C SER A 218 12.31 -5.39 -17.37
N LEU A 219 11.69 -5.48 -16.19
CA LEU A 219 12.32 -6.12 -15.02
C LEU A 219 12.55 -7.62 -15.25
N LYS A 220 11.60 -8.31 -15.86
CA LYS A 220 11.77 -9.71 -16.26
C LYS A 220 13.02 -9.89 -17.13
N GLN A 221 13.18 -9.07 -18.16
CA GLN A 221 14.35 -9.14 -19.04
C GLN A 221 15.65 -8.82 -18.30
N LEU A 222 15.63 -7.83 -17.40
CA LEU A 222 16.78 -7.53 -16.55
C LEU A 222 17.20 -8.74 -15.70
N VAL A 223 16.24 -9.41 -15.05
CA VAL A 223 16.50 -10.61 -14.23
C VAL A 223 17.12 -11.73 -15.08
N ILE A 224 16.64 -11.93 -16.29
CA ILE A 224 17.16 -12.98 -17.20
C ILE A 224 18.56 -12.61 -17.70
N ASN A 225 18.72 -11.43 -18.27
CA ASN A 225 19.95 -11.02 -18.96
C ASN A 225 21.14 -10.91 -18.01
N GLU A 226 20.90 -10.41 -16.80
CA GLU A 226 21.91 -10.26 -15.76
C GLU A 226 22.02 -11.49 -14.85
N ASN A 227 21.25 -12.55 -15.11
CA ASN A 227 21.19 -13.76 -14.26
C ASN A 227 21.03 -13.43 -12.78
N LEU A 228 20.02 -12.60 -12.47
CA LEU A 228 19.76 -12.14 -11.10
C LEU A 228 19.08 -13.21 -10.27
N ASP A 229 19.29 -13.17 -8.95
CA ASP A 229 18.68 -14.11 -8.02
C ASP A 229 17.20 -13.80 -7.78
N ILE A 230 16.83 -12.52 -7.86
CA ILE A 230 15.46 -12.03 -7.66
C ILE A 230 15.30 -10.61 -8.23
N GLY A 231 14.07 -10.26 -8.61
CA GLY A 231 13.68 -8.90 -8.98
C GLY A 231 12.54 -8.40 -8.11
N PHE A 232 12.53 -7.09 -7.82
CA PHE A 232 11.46 -6.39 -7.10
C PHE A 232 10.94 -5.21 -7.90
N ALA A 233 9.61 -5.10 -8.01
CA ALA A 233 8.95 -3.94 -8.59
C ALA A 233 8.05 -3.29 -7.55
N THR A 234 8.11 -1.96 -7.42
CA THR A 234 7.24 -1.19 -6.52
C THR A 234 6.26 -0.32 -7.30
N ASP A 235 5.22 0.16 -6.62
CA ASP A 235 4.41 1.26 -7.12
C ASP A 235 5.08 2.62 -6.84
N ALA A 236 4.48 3.71 -7.33
CA ALA A 236 5.12 5.03 -7.30
C ALA A 236 5.40 5.55 -5.89
N ASP A 237 4.61 5.19 -4.90
CA ASP A 237 4.77 5.64 -3.52
C ASP A 237 5.31 4.56 -2.57
N GLY A 238 5.67 3.38 -3.09
CA GLY A 238 6.47 2.39 -2.37
C GLY A 238 5.77 1.71 -1.21
N ASP A 239 4.44 1.57 -1.26
CA ASP A 239 3.69 0.81 -0.26
C ASP A 239 3.43 -0.65 -0.69
N ARG A 240 3.73 -1.01 -1.96
CA ARG A 240 3.55 -2.34 -2.56
C ARG A 240 4.82 -2.84 -3.21
N VAL A 241 4.99 -4.16 -3.23
CA VAL A 241 6.08 -4.83 -3.94
C VAL A 241 5.60 -6.10 -4.62
N VAL A 242 6.08 -6.32 -5.85
CA VAL A 242 5.88 -7.53 -6.65
C VAL A 242 7.23 -8.19 -6.93
N ILE A 243 7.24 -9.51 -7.01
CA ILE A 243 8.44 -10.33 -7.07
C ILE A 243 8.59 -10.93 -8.46
N VAL A 244 9.81 -10.85 -9.01
CA VAL A 244 10.23 -11.59 -10.19
C VAL A 244 11.28 -12.63 -9.77
N LEU A 245 11.00 -13.88 -10.00
CA LEU A 245 11.87 -14.99 -9.63
C LEU A 245 13.09 -15.08 -10.55
N LYS A 246 14.14 -15.73 -10.09
CA LYS A 246 15.28 -16.16 -10.93
C LYS A 246 14.75 -16.88 -12.18
N GLY A 247 15.27 -16.49 -13.36
CA GLY A 247 14.75 -16.97 -14.65
C GLY A 247 13.55 -16.19 -15.19
N GLY A 248 13.10 -15.13 -14.50
CA GLY A 248 12.17 -14.13 -15.04
C GLY A 248 10.68 -14.47 -14.88
N GLU A 249 10.29 -15.47 -14.09
CA GLU A 249 8.87 -15.67 -13.79
C GLU A 249 8.37 -14.57 -12.86
N ILE A 250 7.33 -13.84 -13.30
CA ILE A 250 6.69 -12.79 -12.52
C ILE A 250 5.59 -13.42 -11.68
N LEU A 251 5.69 -13.33 -10.35
CA LEU A 251 4.61 -13.69 -9.45
C LEU A 251 3.50 -12.61 -9.50
N SER A 252 2.25 -12.99 -9.24
CA SER A 252 1.22 -11.96 -9.03
C SER A 252 1.46 -11.23 -7.71
N GLU A 253 0.90 -10.04 -7.60
CA GLU A 253 0.96 -9.22 -6.38
C GLU A 253 0.42 -9.95 -5.12
N GLU A 254 -0.44 -10.95 -5.32
CA GLU A 254 -1.00 -11.77 -4.23
C GLU A 254 0.04 -12.65 -3.52
N TYR A 255 1.21 -12.91 -4.13
CA TYR A 255 2.23 -13.77 -3.55
C TYR A 255 3.08 -13.10 -2.49
N THR A 256 3.23 -11.78 -2.54
CA THR A 256 4.11 -11.05 -1.62
C THR A 256 3.69 -11.23 -0.17
N LEU A 257 2.42 -11.00 0.15
CA LEU A 257 1.93 -11.14 1.52
C LEU A 257 2.06 -12.57 2.06
N PRO A 258 1.58 -13.64 1.40
CA PRO A 258 1.72 -14.99 1.91
C PRO A 258 3.18 -15.45 2.08
N LEU A 259 4.09 -15.09 1.16
CA LEU A 259 5.51 -15.40 1.31
C LEU A 259 6.13 -14.67 2.52
N PHE A 260 5.80 -13.39 2.69
CA PHE A 260 6.20 -12.60 3.85
C PHE A 260 5.66 -13.22 5.15
N ILE A 261 4.37 -13.56 5.20
CA ILE A 261 3.73 -14.18 6.38
C ILE A 261 4.35 -15.55 6.68
N ASN A 262 4.66 -16.36 5.65
CA ASN A 262 5.35 -17.63 5.83
C ASN A 262 6.69 -17.46 6.54
N TYR A 263 7.51 -16.50 6.09
CA TYR A 263 8.78 -16.19 6.74
C TYR A 263 8.57 -15.68 8.17
N MET A 264 7.74 -14.67 8.35
CA MET A 264 7.53 -14.02 9.65
C MET A 264 6.98 -14.98 10.72
N LEU A 265 5.99 -15.81 10.37
CA LEU A 265 5.42 -16.80 11.29
C LEU A 265 6.42 -17.91 11.63
N SER A 266 7.42 -18.18 10.81
CA SER A 266 8.52 -19.11 11.16
C SER A 266 9.43 -18.54 12.25
N LYS A 267 9.51 -17.20 12.40
CA LYS A 267 10.39 -16.49 13.34
C LYS A 267 9.68 -16.04 14.61
N ILE A 268 8.43 -15.60 14.51
CA ILE A 268 7.67 -15.07 15.62
C ILE A 268 7.12 -16.23 16.47
N LYS A 269 7.43 -16.24 17.77
CA LYS A 269 7.00 -17.30 18.70
C LYS A 269 5.51 -17.19 19.03
N GLU A 270 5.05 -15.98 19.37
CA GLU A 270 3.66 -15.72 19.74
C GLU A 270 2.78 -15.62 18.48
N LYS A 271 1.84 -16.56 18.32
CA LYS A 271 0.95 -16.61 17.15
C LYS A 271 -0.31 -15.78 17.40
N ARG A 272 -0.29 -14.53 16.96
CA ARG A 272 -1.44 -13.64 16.91
C ARG A 272 -2.15 -13.73 15.56
N PRO A 273 -3.43 -13.32 15.45
CA PRO A 273 -4.11 -13.32 14.17
C PRO A 273 -3.36 -12.48 13.13
N VAL A 274 -3.29 -12.96 11.89
CA VAL A 274 -2.88 -12.16 10.72
C VAL A 274 -4.10 -11.41 10.23
N ILE A 275 -3.98 -10.11 10.00
CA ILE A 275 -5.11 -9.29 9.54
C ILE A 275 -4.94 -8.93 8.07
N THR A 276 -6.01 -9.18 7.29
CA THR A 276 -6.05 -8.82 5.87
C THR A 276 -7.46 -8.40 5.46
N ASN A 277 -7.67 -8.08 4.17
CA ASN A 277 -9.00 -7.71 3.67
C ASN A 277 -9.72 -8.86 2.96
N TYR A 278 -11.03 -8.67 2.68
CA TYR A 278 -11.87 -9.68 2.03
C TYR A 278 -11.44 -10.08 0.61
N SER A 279 -10.66 -9.23 -0.09
CA SER A 279 -10.21 -9.49 -1.45
C SER A 279 -8.85 -10.19 -1.53
N THR A 280 -8.16 -10.37 -0.42
CA THR A 280 -6.83 -11.01 -0.36
C THR A 280 -6.95 -12.53 -0.52
N SER A 281 -6.01 -13.11 -1.22
CA SER A 281 -5.91 -14.56 -1.47
C SER A 281 -6.01 -15.40 -0.19
N LYS A 282 -6.68 -16.56 -0.29
CA LYS A 282 -6.72 -17.60 0.75
C LYS A 282 -5.37 -18.31 0.96
N MET A 283 -4.37 -18.05 0.14
CA MET A 283 -3.00 -18.48 0.42
C MET A 283 -2.54 -18.08 1.82
N VAL A 284 -2.94 -16.87 2.29
CA VAL A 284 -2.60 -16.39 3.63
C VAL A 284 -3.22 -17.26 4.72
N ASP A 285 -4.48 -17.70 4.54
CA ASP A 285 -5.19 -18.55 5.52
C ASP A 285 -4.50 -19.91 5.69
N GLU A 286 -4.13 -20.53 4.56
CA GLU A 286 -3.46 -21.83 4.57
C GLU A 286 -2.07 -21.76 5.22
N ILE A 287 -1.33 -20.66 4.95
CA ILE A 287 -0.02 -20.46 5.56
C ILE A 287 -0.18 -20.18 7.05
N ALA A 288 -1.06 -19.28 7.45
CA ALA A 288 -1.28 -18.98 8.86
C ALA A 288 -1.66 -20.24 9.65
N LYS A 289 -2.54 -21.09 9.07
CA LYS A 289 -2.93 -22.37 9.65
C LYS A 289 -1.75 -23.34 9.86
N ARG A 290 -0.78 -23.40 8.92
CA ARG A 290 0.44 -24.24 9.08
C ARG A 290 1.23 -23.88 10.33
N PHE A 291 1.20 -22.61 10.74
CA PHE A 291 1.91 -22.11 11.91
C PHE A 291 1.01 -21.97 13.15
N GLY A 292 -0.24 -22.45 13.09
CA GLY A 292 -1.18 -22.34 14.22
C GLY A 292 -1.74 -20.94 14.46
N ALA A 293 -1.64 -20.04 13.48
CA ALA A 293 -2.23 -18.70 13.51
C ALA A 293 -3.58 -18.66 12.79
N GLN A 294 -4.43 -17.71 13.17
CA GLN A 294 -5.71 -17.43 12.49
C GLN A 294 -5.57 -16.25 11.54
N VAL A 295 -6.44 -16.18 10.53
CA VAL A 295 -6.61 -14.99 9.69
C VAL A 295 -7.94 -14.34 10.01
N LYS A 296 -7.94 -13.02 10.24
CA LYS A 296 -9.16 -12.21 10.36
C LYS A 296 -9.21 -11.20 9.22
N ARG A 297 -10.40 -11.03 8.66
CA ARG A 297 -10.59 -10.22 7.46
C ARG A 297 -11.44 -8.99 7.74
N THR A 298 -11.18 -7.92 6.98
CA THR A 298 -11.88 -6.63 7.05
C THR A 298 -12.36 -6.20 5.67
N LYS A 299 -13.09 -5.10 5.62
CA LYS A 299 -13.34 -4.35 4.37
C LYS A 299 -12.02 -4.03 3.67
N VAL A 300 -12.06 -3.80 2.36
CA VAL A 300 -10.89 -3.38 1.59
C VAL A 300 -10.51 -1.93 1.90
N GLY A 301 -9.28 -1.77 2.35
CA GLY A 301 -8.67 -0.49 2.70
C GLY A 301 -7.71 -0.65 3.87
N GLU A 302 -6.53 -0.07 3.74
CA GLU A 302 -5.45 -0.23 4.72
C GLU A 302 -5.85 0.20 6.14
N SER A 303 -6.59 1.31 6.26
CA SER A 303 -7.03 1.80 7.58
C SER A 303 -7.90 0.78 8.32
N PHE A 304 -8.78 0.04 7.63
CA PHE A 304 -9.57 -1.02 8.25
C PHE A 304 -8.68 -2.18 8.72
N VAL A 305 -7.68 -2.55 7.90
CA VAL A 305 -6.70 -3.58 8.29
C VAL A 305 -5.96 -3.14 9.54
N VAL A 306 -5.46 -1.91 9.57
CA VAL A 306 -4.70 -1.35 10.69
C VAL A 306 -5.57 -1.21 11.96
N GLU A 307 -6.81 -0.74 11.85
CA GLU A 307 -7.74 -0.67 12.98
C GLU A 307 -7.97 -2.07 13.57
N LYS A 308 -8.23 -3.06 12.71
CA LYS A 308 -8.41 -4.44 13.17
C LYS A 308 -7.14 -5.03 13.77
N MET A 309 -5.97 -4.69 13.25
CA MET A 309 -4.69 -5.08 13.85
C MET A 309 -4.53 -4.52 15.27
N LYS A 310 -4.97 -3.27 15.51
CA LYS A 310 -4.97 -2.65 16.85
C LYS A 310 -5.93 -3.38 17.80
N GLU A 311 -7.17 -3.62 17.37
CA GLU A 311 -8.19 -4.34 18.14
C GLU A 311 -7.74 -5.75 18.55
N GLU A 312 -7.17 -6.50 17.63
CA GLU A 312 -6.72 -7.88 17.83
C GLU A 312 -5.29 -7.97 18.41
N ASN A 313 -4.67 -6.83 18.66
CA ASN A 313 -3.26 -6.73 19.04
C ASN A 313 -2.34 -7.51 18.08
N SER A 314 -2.68 -7.52 16.79
CA SER A 314 -1.95 -8.24 15.75
C SER A 314 -0.59 -7.59 15.47
N ILE A 315 0.38 -8.42 15.10
CA ILE A 315 1.73 -8.00 14.71
C ILE A 315 1.88 -7.96 13.18
N LEU A 316 1.14 -8.81 12.48
CA LEU A 316 1.23 -9.03 11.04
C LEU A 316 -0.08 -8.74 10.34
N GLY A 317 0.01 -8.05 9.23
CA GLY A 317 -1.13 -7.81 8.36
C GLY A 317 -0.70 -7.45 6.94
N GLY A 318 -1.66 -7.02 6.13
CA GLY A 318 -1.41 -6.58 4.77
C GLY A 318 -2.60 -6.80 3.85
N GLU A 319 -2.38 -6.54 2.58
CA GLU A 319 -3.38 -6.69 1.53
C GLU A 319 -2.80 -7.46 0.33
N GLY A 320 -3.65 -8.18 -0.41
CA GLY A 320 -3.29 -8.97 -1.59
C GLY A 320 -2.89 -8.14 -2.83
N ASN A 321 -2.42 -6.93 -2.63
CA ASN A 321 -1.92 -6.02 -3.66
C ASN A 321 -0.40 -5.80 -3.57
N GLY A 322 0.30 -6.67 -2.86
CA GLY A 322 1.74 -6.56 -2.62
C GLY A 322 2.12 -5.77 -1.36
N GLY A 323 1.16 -5.32 -0.57
CA GLY A 323 1.39 -4.54 0.65
C GLY A 323 1.45 -5.41 1.90
N VAL A 324 2.56 -5.38 2.65
CA VAL A 324 2.74 -6.07 3.93
C VAL A 324 2.81 -5.08 5.07
N ILE A 325 2.34 -5.47 6.25
CA ILE A 325 2.40 -4.68 7.48
C ILE A 325 3.10 -5.49 8.57
N TYR A 326 4.15 -4.91 9.14
CA TYR A 326 4.80 -5.44 10.35
C TYR A 326 4.84 -4.35 11.42
N ARG A 327 3.91 -4.46 12.37
CA ARG A 327 3.63 -3.47 13.42
C ARG A 327 4.85 -3.03 14.22
N ASN A 328 5.81 -3.93 14.48
CA ASN A 328 6.96 -3.61 15.33
C ASN A 328 7.92 -2.58 14.70
N ILE A 329 7.78 -2.36 13.39
CA ILE A 329 8.52 -1.34 12.67
C ILE A 329 7.59 -0.21 12.23
N ASN A 330 6.49 -0.57 11.54
CA ASN A 330 5.60 0.42 10.95
C ASN A 330 4.15 -0.10 10.90
N PHE A 331 3.18 0.77 11.14
CA PHE A 331 1.77 0.42 11.14
C PHE A 331 1.09 0.79 9.80
N THR A 332 1.75 0.46 8.70
CA THR A 332 1.30 0.70 7.32
C THR A 332 1.86 -0.34 6.38
N ARG A 333 1.30 -0.47 5.19
CA ARG A 333 1.91 -1.27 4.12
C ARG A 333 3.25 -0.68 3.75
N ASP A 334 4.25 -1.55 3.61
CA ASP A 334 5.64 -1.12 3.51
C ASP A 334 6.44 -2.06 2.60
N SER A 335 6.82 -1.57 1.42
CA SER A 335 7.63 -2.34 0.47
C SER A 335 9.04 -2.63 0.99
N LEU A 336 9.62 -1.73 1.80
CA LEU A 336 10.96 -1.95 2.38
C LEU A 336 10.95 -3.14 3.34
N ILE A 337 9.94 -3.21 4.21
CA ILE A 337 9.73 -4.36 5.12
C ILE A 337 9.46 -5.63 4.31
N GLY A 338 8.62 -5.52 3.26
CA GLY A 338 8.33 -6.64 2.37
C GLY A 338 9.59 -7.23 1.73
N ILE A 339 10.41 -6.36 1.13
CA ILE A 339 11.69 -6.76 0.51
C ILE A 339 12.64 -7.36 1.53
N ALA A 340 12.78 -6.76 2.72
CA ALA A 340 13.62 -7.30 3.79
C ALA A 340 13.22 -8.73 4.16
N GLY A 341 11.91 -8.98 4.35
CA GLY A 341 11.39 -10.32 4.65
C GLY A 341 11.60 -11.33 3.53
N ILE A 342 11.39 -10.92 2.27
CA ILE A 342 11.59 -11.78 1.10
C ILE A 342 13.08 -12.11 0.88
N LEU A 343 13.99 -11.16 1.10
CA LEU A 343 15.43 -11.41 1.05
C LEU A 343 15.88 -12.37 2.17
N CYS A 344 15.29 -12.26 3.35
CA CYS A 344 15.52 -13.22 4.42
C CYS A 344 15.01 -14.61 4.06
N LEU A 345 13.81 -14.71 3.48
CA LEU A 345 13.26 -15.97 2.97
C LEU A 345 14.15 -16.57 1.89
N LEU A 346 14.63 -15.76 0.94
CA LEU A 346 15.56 -16.20 -0.10
C LEU A 346 16.85 -16.77 0.48
N LYS A 347 17.37 -16.16 1.54
CA LYS A 347 18.57 -16.67 2.25
C LYS A 347 18.33 -18.06 2.86
N GLU A 348 17.12 -18.34 3.33
CA GLU A 348 16.80 -19.64 3.92
C GLU A 348 16.62 -20.74 2.86
N VAL A 349 15.97 -20.43 1.75
CA VAL A 349 15.65 -21.42 0.72
C VAL A 349 16.72 -21.54 -0.37
N GLY A 350 17.59 -20.54 -0.52
CA GLY A 350 18.73 -20.53 -1.44
C GLY A 350 18.40 -20.17 -2.89
N ASP A 351 17.18 -20.35 -3.35
CA ASP A 351 16.74 -20.07 -4.73
C ASP A 351 15.31 -19.53 -4.75
N SER A 352 15.11 -18.35 -5.37
CA SER A 352 13.77 -17.74 -5.43
C SER A 352 12.74 -18.57 -6.19
N ARG A 353 13.14 -19.48 -7.09
CA ARG A 353 12.25 -20.38 -7.81
C ARG A 353 11.50 -21.36 -6.87
N GLU A 354 12.03 -21.60 -5.68
CA GLU A 354 11.41 -22.43 -4.66
C GLU A 354 10.21 -21.75 -3.96
N PHE A 355 10.05 -20.43 -4.11
CA PHE A 355 8.98 -19.67 -3.43
C PHE A 355 7.57 -20.20 -3.73
N LYS A 356 7.33 -20.64 -4.96
CA LYS A 356 6.02 -21.21 -5.35
C LYS A 356 5.66 -22.48 -4.59
N LYS A 357 6.65 -23.26 -4.16
CA LYS A 357 6.42 -24.47 -3.36
C LYS A 357 6.07 -24.17 -1.90
N LEU A 358 6.39 -22.96 -1.43
CA LEU A 358 6.09 -22.55 -0.05
C LEU A 358 4.63 -22.15 0.15
N VAL A 359 3.95 -21.75 -0.92
CA VAL A 359 2.56 -21.28 -0.87
C VAL A 359 1.62 -22.27 -1.57
N PRO A 360 0.38 -22.41 -1.10
CA PRO A 360 -0.60 -23.25 -1.77
C PRO A 360 -1.00 -22.65 -3.12
N ASN A 361 -1.37 -23.51 -4.07
CA ASN A 361 -1.81 -23.06 -5.38
C ASN A 361 -3.30 -22.69 -5.36
N PHE A 362 -3.61 -21.48 -5.80
CA PHE A 362 -4.94 -20.98 -6.08
C PHE A 362 -4.96 -20.25 -7.42
N TYR A 363 -6.10 -20.24 -8.09
CA TYR A 363 -6.34 -19.52 -9.32
C TYR A 363 -7.21 -18.31 -9.02
N MET A 364 -6.70 -17.12 -9.28
CA MET A 364 -7.43 -15.86 -9.03
C MET A 364 -7.70 -15.12 -10.34
N ARG A 365 -8.87 -14.49 -10.41
CA ARG A 365 -9.24 -13.59 -11.49
C ARG A 365 -9.84 -12.31 -10.92
N LYS A 366 -9.36 -11.17 -11.42
CA LYS A 366 -9.83 -9.83 -11.07
C LYS A 366 -10.37 -9.16 -12.34
N ILE A 367 -11.59 -8.66 -12.31
CA ILE A 367 -12.16 -7.87 -13.41
C ILE A 367 -12.71 -6.56 -12.88
N LYS A 368 -12.65 -5.52 -13.74
CA LYS A 368 -13.20 -4.19 -13.50
C LYS A 368 -14.33 -3.97 -14.51
N ILE A 369 -15.48 -3.49 -14.06
CA ILE A 369 -16.57 -3.07 -14.94
C ILE A 369 -17.02 -1.65 -14.57
N PRO A 370 -17.54 -0.84 -15.53
CA PRO A 370 -18.10 0.47 -15.21
C PRO A 370 -19.16 0.36 -14.10
N TYR A 371 -19.22 1.39 -13.24
CA TYR A 371 -20.20 1.40 -12.15
C TYR A 371 -21.64 1.31 -12.68
N LYS A 372 -22.38 0.34 -12.18
CA LYS A 372 -23.81 0.20 -12.36
C LYS A 372 -24.45 -0.39 -11.10
N LYS A 373 -25.75 -0.18 -10.92
CA LYS A 373 -26.47 -0.78 -9.80
C LYS A 373 -26.58 -2.29 -10.02
N ILE A 374 -25.95 -3.07 -9.15
CA ILE A 374 -26.02 -4.54 -9.16
C ILE A 374 -27.17 -4.99 -8.27
N ASN A 375 -27.97 -5.94 -8.76
CA ASN A 375 -28.96 -6.62 -7.96
C ASN A 375 -28.32 -7.84 -7.28
N PHE A 376 -27.78 -7.65 -6.07
CA PHE A 376 -27.12 -8.72 -5.31
C PHE A 376 -28.03 -9.92 -5.01
N LYS A 377 -29.37 -9.72 -4.92
CA LYS A 377 -30.29 -10.82 -4.68
C LYS A 377 -30.18 -11.92 -5.74
N LYS A 378 -30.02 -11.56 -7.02
CA LYS A 378 -29.81 -12.53 -8.10
C LYS A 378 -28.55 -13.38 -7.91
N PHE A 379 -27.50 -12.79 -7.32
CA PHE A 379 -26.27 -13.51 -7.03
C PHE A 379 -26.46 -14.45 -5.82
N ILE A 380 -27.15 -13.98 -4.77
CA ILE A 380 -27.45 -14.80 -3.58
C ILE A 380 -28.28 -16.02 -3.98
N ASP A 381 -29.33 -15.82 -4.80
CA ASP A 381 -30.19 -16.92 -5.28
C ASP A 381 -29.41 -17.92 -6.14
N LYS A 382 -28.38 -17.46 -6.88
CA LYS A 382 -27.61 -18.29 -7.80
C LYS A 382 -26.48 -19.05 -7.12
N PHE A 383 -25.71 -18.37 -6.24
CA PHE A 383 -24.51 -18.93 -5.62
C PHE A 383 -24.81 -19.52 -4.24
N LYS A 384 -24.76 -20.86 -4.14
CA LYS A 384 -24.86 -21.57 -2.85
C LYS A 384 -23.51 -21.52 -2.12
N ALA A 385 -23.22 -20.37 -1.51
CA ALA A 385 -22.01 -20.22 -0.71
C ALA A 385 -22.21 -20.78 0.71
N LYS A 386 -21.12 -21.13 1.36
CA LYS A 386 -21.10 -21.57 2.76
C LYS A 386 -21.42 -20.40 3.71
N GLU A 387 -20.95 -19.23 3.35
CA GLU A 387 -21.11 -17.99 4.11
C GLU A 387 -21.21 -16.80 3.13
N ILE A 388 -22.04 -15.83 3.46
CA ILE A 388 -22.18 -14.58 2.72
C ILE A 388 -21.93 -13.43 3.68
N VAL A 389 -21.04 -12.48 3.27
CA VAL A 389 -20.72 -11.27 4.04
C VAL A 389 -21.06 -10.05 3.20
N GLU A 390 -21.83 -9.12 3.76
CA GLU A 390 -22.36 -7.93 3.04
C GLU A 390 -21.74 -6.60 3.52
N GLU A 391 -20.63 -6.64 4.24
CA GLU A 391 -20.00 -5.44 4.83
C GLU A 391 -19.28 -4.55 3.80
N ASP A 392 -18.76 -5.13 2.71
CA ASP A 392 -18.04 -4.42 1.63
C ASP A 392 -18.52 -4.93 0.25
N GLY A 393 -19.73 -4.52 -0.16
CA GLY A 393 -20.39 -5.15 -1.28
C GLY A 393 -20.95 -6.51 -0.89
N ILE A 394 -20.59 -7.57 -1.62
CA ILE A 394 -20.99 -8.94 -1.28
C ILE A 394 -19.82 -9.91 -1.48
N LEU A 395 -19.51 -10.67 -0.46
CA LEU A 395 -18.53 -11.73 -0.47
C LEU A 395 -19.21 -13.08 -0.29
N PHE A 396 -19.01 -13.98 -1.24
CA PHE A 396 -19.42 -15.36 -1.18
C PHE A 396 -18.20 -16.23 -0.80
N ASN A 397 -18.20 -16.84 0.37
CA ASN A 397 -17.20 -17.80 0.80
C ASN A 397 -17.67 -19.21 0.47
N PHE A 398 -16.83 -19.96 -0.25
CA PHE A 398 -17.00 -21.38 -0.57
C PHE A 398 -15.91 -22.19 0.17
N ASP A 399 -16.06 -23.51 0.24
CA ASP A 399 -15.05 -24.39 0.85
C ASP A 399 -13.73 -24.37 0.06
N ASP A 400 -13.82 -24.18 -1.26
CA ASP A 400 -12.70 -24.23 -2.21
C ASP A 400 -12.23 -22.84 -2.72
N GLY A 401 -12.88 -21.74 -2.29
CA GLY A 401 -12.54 -20.40 -2.78
C GLY A 401 -13.46 -19.28 -2.29
N PHE A 402 -13.46 -18.17 -3.02
CA PHE A 402 -14.38 -17.05 -2.77
C PHE A 402 -14.73 -16.28 -4.05
N LEU A 403 -15.82 -15.52 -3.99
CA LEU A 403 -16.20 -14.51 -4.98
C LEU A 403 -16.56 -13.22 -4.23
N HIS A 404 -15.88 -12.11 -4.52
CA HIS A 404 -16.12 -10.80 -3.94
C HIS A 404 -16.54 -9.79 -5.01
N ILE A 405 -17.70 -9.15 -4.84
CA ILE A 405 -18.25 -8.15 -5.77
C ILE A 405 -18.48 -6.86 -4.99
N ARG A 406 -17.73 -5.80 -5.31
CA ARG A 406 -17.77 -4.55 -4.56
C ARG A 406 -17.59 -3.31 -5.44
N LYS A 407 -18.08 -2.17 -4.95
CA LYS A 407 -17.76 -0.86 -5.53
C LYS A 407 -16.29 -0.50 -5.20
N SER A 408 -15.58 0.11 -6.15
CA SER A 408 -14.26 0.66 -5.88
C SER A 408 -14.35 1.90 -4.98
N ASN A 409 -13.41 2.04 -4.04
CA ASN A 409 -13.29 3.22 -3.17
C ASN A 409 -12.59 4.40 -3.88
N THR A 410 -11.91 4.15 -5.00
CA THR A 410 -11.02 5.11 -5.68
C THR A 410 -11.41 5.41 -7.12
N GLU A 411 -12.28 4.62 -7.73
CA GLU A 411 -12.66 4.70 -9.14
C GLU A 411 -14.17 4.46 -9.30
N PRO A 412 -14.83 5.01 -10.32
CA PRO A 412 -16.26 4.78 -10.58
C PRO A 412 -16.51 3.43 -11.26
N ILE A 413 -16.03 2.34 -10.65
CA ILE A 413 -16.12 0.97 -11.16
C ILE A 413 -16.59 0.00 -10.09
N ILE A 414 -17.00 -1.19 -10.53
CA ILE A 414 -17.22 -2.37 -9.69
C ILE A 414 -16.04 -3.31 -9.92
N ARG A 415 -15.48 -3.80 -8.84
CA ARG A 415 -14.44 -4.83 -8.83
C ARG A 415 -15.09 -6.18 -8.53
N ILE A 416 -14.77 -7.18 -9.33
CA ILE A 416 -15.19 -8.56 -9.15
C ILE A 416 -13.94 -9.40 -9.07
N ILE A 417 -13.76 -10.03 -7.93
CA ILE A 417 -12.55 -10.81 -7.60
C ILE A 417 -13.02 -12.20 -7.21
N GLY A 418 -12.50 -13.21 -7.85
CA GLY A 418 -12.77 -14.60 -7.49
C GLY A 418 -11.48 -15.40 -7.42
N GLU A 419 -11.42 -16.31 -6.46
CA GLU A 419 -10.30 -17.23 -6.27
C GLU A 419 -10.81 -18.62 -5.92
N PHE A 420 -10.23 -19.64 -6.55
CA PHE A 420 -10.60 -21.04 -6.33
C PHE A 420 -9.36 -21.97 -6.45
N ARG A 421 -9.44 -23.14 -5.83
CA ARG A 421 -8.38 -24.15 -5.93
C ARG A 421 -8.23 -24.72 -7.34
N GLU A 422 -9.32 -24.76 -8.12
CA GLU A 422 -9.34 -25.27 -9.49
C GLU A 422 -9.67 -24.17 -10.49
N GLU A 423 -8.88 -24.07 -11.55
CA GLU A 423 -9.08 -23.09 -12.64
C GLU A 423 -10.43 -23.28 -13.34
N LYS A 424 -10.87 -24.53 -13.50
CA LYS A 424 -12.17 -24.88 -14.07
C LYS A 424 -13.31 -24.24 -13.25
N ARG A 425 -13.24 -24.39 -11.91
CA ARG A 425 -14.23 -23.83 -11.00
C ARG A 425 -14.28 -22.30 -11.07
N LEU A 426 -13.11 -21.65 -11.10
CA LEU A 426 -12.99 -20.20 -11.29
C LEU A 426 -13.67 -19.76 -12.58
N LYS A 427 -13.44 -20.44 -13.70
CA LYS A 427 -14.05 -20.14 -15.00
C LYS A 427 -15.57 -20.27 -14.94
N GLU A 428 -16.09 -21.38 -14.40
CA GLU A 428 -17.54 -21.59 -14.25
C GLU A 428 -18.21 -20.46 -13.45
N ILE A 429 -17.62 -20.05 -12.32
CA ILE A 429 -18.14 -18.95 -11.49
C ILE A 429 -18.17 -17.64 -12.29
N PHE A 430 -17.08 -17.30 -13.02
CA PHE A 430 -17.04 -16.06 -13.80
C PHE A 430 -17.97 -16.06 -15.00
N ASP A 431 -18.23 -17.21 -15.61
CA ASP A 431 -19.21 -17.34 -16.69
C ASP A 431 -20.65 -17.12 -16.17
N GLU A 432 -20.96 -17.59 -14.96
CA GLU A 432 -22.25 -17.29 -14.31
C GLU A 432 -22.34 -15.80 -13.89
N VAL A 433 -21.26 -15.23 -13.35
CA VAL A 433 -21.20 -13.79 -13.03
C VAL A 433 -21.51 -12.94 -14.25
N LYS A 434 -20.94 -13.25 -15.42
CA LYS A 434 -21.21 -12.51 -16.67
C LYS A 434 -22.68 -12.54 -17.10
N LYS A 435 -23.43 -13.62 -16.82
CA LYS A 435 -24.87 -13.72 -17.12
C LYS A 435 -25.74 -12.89 -16.17
N LEU A 436 -25.22 -12.60 -14.97
CA LEU A 436 -25.96 -11.88 -13.92
C LEU A 436 -25.70 -10.36 -13.94
N ILE A 437 -24.61 -9.95 -14.56
CA ILE A 437 -24.24 -8.55 -14.77
C ILE A 437 -24.95 -7.97 -15.99
#